data_a256d23bb708c4139d7ba8453d99a8fc
#
_entry.id   a256d23bb708c4139d7ba8453d99a8fc
#
_cell.length_a   1.000
_cell.length_b   1.000
_cell.length_c   1.000
_cell.angle_alpha   90.00
_cell.angle_beta   90.00
_cell.angle_gamma   90.00
#
_symmetry.space_group_name_H-M   'P 1'
#
loop_
_entity.id
_entity.type
_entity.pdbx_description
1 polymer ?
#
loop_
_entity_poly.entity_id
_entity_poly.type
_entity_poly.pdbx_seq_one_letter_code
_entity_poly.pdbx_strand_id
1 'polypeptide(L)'
;MIQIPSDLHPDLVPLAFLLGDWAGAGVTDFPGAEKANFGQEVSFTHDGRDFLEYHSHSWILDAEGNKVKPLESESGFWRISAAEGDKGRPSQVEVVMVRDDGVVEVWYGELADKKPQIDIATDAVARTAASGPYSGGKRLYGYVKSDLMWVGEKQTPEVPLRPYMSAQLKKVVSPDEVAEMARNLPDMPDDGIAFFK
;
A
#
# COMPACT_ATOMS: atom_id res chain seq x y z
N MET A 1 1.51 -15.92 6.85
CA MET A 1 0.74 -16.53 5.72
C MET A 1 -0.32 -15.51 5.34
N ILE A 2 -0.57 -15.29 4.06
CA ILE A 2 -1.64 -14.37 3.62
C ILE A 2 -2.98 -15.04 3.92
N GLN A 3 -3.86 -14.37 4.68
CA GLN A 3 -5.21 -14.82 4.96
C GLN A 3 -6.13 -14.27 3.88
N ILE A 4 -6.98 -15.13 3.31
CA ILE A 4 -7.97 -14.74 2.30
C ILE A 4 -9.34 -14.83 2.98
N PRO A 5 -10.05 -13.70 3.18
CA PRO A 5 -11.40 -13.71 3.72
C PRO A 5 -12.34 -14.53 2.84
N SER A 6 -13.28 -15.25 3.45
CA SER A 6 -14.22 -16.13 2.73
C SER A 6 -15.25 -15.36 1.90
N ASP A 7 -15.46 -14.09 2.21
CA ASP A 7 -16.36 -13.15 1.56
C ASP A 7 -15.65 -12.20 0.59
N LEU A 8 -14.33 -12.37 0.39
CA LEU A 8 -13.58 -11.61 -0.61
C LEU A 8 -14.05 -11.99 -2.02
N HIS A 9 -14.29 -10.97 -2.87
CA HIS A 9 -14.63 -11.22 -4.27
C HIS A 9 -13.52 -12.04 -4.95
N PRO A 10 -13.85 -13.08 -5.75
CA PRO A 10 -12.85 -13.98 -6.35
C PRO A 10 -11.78 -13.26 -7.18
N ASP A 11 -12.15 -12.21 -7.90
CA ASP A 11 -11.21 -11.44 -8.74
C ASP A 11 -10.16 -10.69 -7.91
N LEU A 12 -10.46 -10.42 -6.62
CA LEU A 12 -9.54 -9.73 -5.71
C LEU A 12 -8.55 -10.65 -4.98
N VAL A 13 -8.67 -11.97 -5.13
CA VAL A 13 -7.74 -12.92 -4.48
C VAL A 13 -6.27 -12.60 -4.78
N PRO A 14 -5.87 -12.18 -5.99
CA PRO A 14 -4.51 -11.76 -6.26
C PRO A 14 -4.04 -10.54 -5.45
N LEU A 15 -4.96 -9.68 -5.00
CA LEU A 15 -4.69 -8.49 -4.17
C LEU A 15 -4.81 -8.76 -2.66
N ALA A 16 -5.17 -9.98 -2.24
CA ALA A 16 -5.43 -10.31 -0.83
C ALA A 16 -4.24 -9.99 0.10
N PHE A 17 -3.02 -9.94 -0.41
CA PHE A 17 -1.85 -9.58 0.39
C PHE A 17 -1.81 -8.10 0.83
N LEU A 18 -2.60 -7.23 0.18
CA LEU A 18 -2.76 -5.82 0.56
C LEU A 18 -3.73 -5.64 1.73
N LEU A 19 -4.72 -6.55 1.91
CA LEU A 19 -5.83 -6.39 2.85
C LEU A 19 -5.37 -6.13 4.28
N GLY A 20 -6.10 -5.23 4.96
CA GLY A 20 -5.95 -4.88 6.35
C GLY A 20 -5.32 -3.52 6.58
N ASP A 21 -5.01 -3.24 7.83
CA ASP A 21 -4.38 -1.99 8.26
C ASP A 21 -2.88 -2.18 8.40
N TRP A 22 -2.15 -1.19 7.93
CA TRP A 22 -0.70 -1.17 7.87
C TRP A 22 -0.17 0.12 8.48
N ALA A 23 0.90 0.04 9.27
CA ALA A 23 1.56 1.22 9.82
C ALA A 23 3.08 1.06 9.81
N GLY A 24 3.79 2.14 9.55
CA GLY A 24 5.24 2.11 9.55
C GLY A 24 5.86 3.45 9.20
N ALA A 25 7.09 3.39 8.74
CA ALA A 25 7.86 4.58 8.41
C ALA A 25 8.61 4.43 7.09
N GLY A 26 9.02 5.56 6.55
CA GLY A 26 9.74 5.65 5.32
C GLY A 26 10.58 6.91 5.21
N VAL A 27 11.12 7.12 4.01
CA VAL A 27 11.90 8.30 3.66
C VAL A 27 11.29 8.99 2.45
N THR A 28 11.32 10.31 2.45
CA THR A 28 10.97 11.15 1.29
C THR A 28 12.16 12.00 0.91
N ASP A 29 12.43 12.08 -0.40
CA ASP A 29 13.54 12.86 -0.98
C ASP A 29 13.19 13.23 -2.42
N PHE A 30 12.90 14.49 -2.67
CA PHE A 30 12.58 14.99 -4.01
C PHE A 30 13.19 16.38 -4.24
N PRO A 31 13.70 16.71 -5.45
CA PRO A 31 14.26 18.02 -5.75
C PRO A 31 13.32 19.18 -5.40
N GLY A 32 13.83 20.13 -4.65
CA GLY A 32 13.07 21.29 -4.17
C GLY A 32 12.33 21.06 -2.85
N ALA A 33 12.38 19.85 -2.28
CA ALA A 33 11.88 19.54 -0.95
C ALA A 33 13.03 19.09 -0.03
N GLU A 34 12.85 19.27 1.27
CA GLU A 34 13.79 18.77 2.26
C GLU A 34 13.63 17.25 2.41
N LYS A 35 14.74 16.52 2.43
CA LYS A 35 14.75 15.09 2.75
C LYS A 35 14.30 14.88 4.18
N ALA A 36 13.35 13.97 4.39
CA ALA A 36 12.77 13.73 5.70
C ALA A 36 12.39 12.27 5.91
N ASN A 37 12.27 11.86 7.17
CA ASN A 37 11.57 10.65 7.56
C ASN A 37 10.07 10.96 7.65
N PHE A 38 9.24 9.98 7.30
CA PHE A 38 7.79 10.08 7.45
C PHE A 38 7.21 8.81 8.07
N GLY A 39 6.12 8.97 8.81
CA GLY A 39 5.26 7.88 9.25
C GLY A 39 4.08 7.75 8.29
N GLN A 40 3.55 6.55 8.15
CA GLN A 40 2.42 6.26 7.29
C GLN A 40 1.49 5.22 7.91
N GLU A 41 0.19 5.45 7.77
CA GLU A 41 -0.89 4.49 8.00
C GLU A 41 -1.60 4.25 6.68
N VAL A 42 -1.85 2.98 6.36
CA VAL A 42 -2.52 2.55 5.13
C VAL A 42 -3.59 1.53 5.49
N SER A 43 -4.77 1.66 4.89
CA SER A 43 -5.86 0.71 5.03
C SER A 43 -6.31 0.23 3.64
N PHE A 44 -6.46 -1.09 3.50
CA PHE A 44 -7.12 -1.74 2.37
C PHE A 44 -8.27 -2.59 2.90
N THR A 45 -9.49 -2.22 2.54
CA THR A 45 -10.72 -2.91 2.96
C THR A 45 -11.53 -3.39 1.76
N HIS A 46 -12.50 -4.27 1.98
CA HIS A 46 -13.48 -4.70 0.98
C HIS A 46 -14.86 -4.85 1.62
N ASP A 47 -15.89 -4.83 0.81
CA ASP A 47 -17.27 -5.06 1.18
C ASP A 47 -17.94 -6.19 0.37
N GLY A 48 -17.14 -7.06 -0.24
CA GLY A 48 -17.56 -8.16 -1.09
C GLY A 48 -17.73 -7.81 -2.57
N ARG A 49 -17.63 -6.53 -2.95
CA ARG A 49 -17.60 -6.10 -4.36
C ARG A 49 -16.23 -6.33 -4.98
N ASP A 50 -16.11 -6.08 -6.28
CA ASP A 50 -14.94 -6.34 -7.13
C ASP A 50 -13.80 -5.31 -7.02
N PHE A 51 -13.70 -4.60 -5.88
CA PHE A 51 -12.63 -3.63 -5.62
C PHE A 51 -12.22 -3.61 -4.13
N LEU A 52 -11.00 -3.17 -3.88
CA LEU A 52 -10.54 -2.77 -2.55
C LEU A 52 -10.68 -1.25 -2.41
N GLU A 53 -11.18 -0.80 -1.26
CA GLU A 53 -11.09 0.58 -0.82
C GLU A 53 -9.70 0.81 -0.22
N TYR A 54 -9.08 1.93 -0.58
CA TYR A 54 -7.74 2.32 -0.16
C TYR A 54 -7.75 3.67 0.51
N HIS A 55 -7.12 3.76 1.67
CA HIS A 55 -6.85 5.01 2.37
C HIS A 55 -5.41 5.02 2.86
N SER A 56 -4.76 6.17 2.74
CA SER A 56 -3.41 6.40 3.26
C SER A 56 -3.30 7.77 3.88
N HIS A 57 -2.63 7.83 5.03
CA HIS A 57 -2.24 9.07 5.69
C HIS A 57 -0.76 9.02 6.03
N SER A 58 -0.04 10.08 5.72
CA SER A 58 1.37 10.21 6.07
C SER A 58 1.66 11.57 6.73
N TRP A 59 2.73 11.61 7.51
CA TRP A 59 3.19 12.81 8.23
C TRP A 59 4.70 12.80 8.39
N ILE A 60 5.30 13.99 8.38
CA ILE A 60 6.73 14.14 8.66
C ILE A 60 7.00 13.78 10.12
N LEU A 61 8.12 13.09 10.35
CA LEU A 61 8.62 12.74 11.66
C LEU A 61 9.85 13.61 12.02
N ASP A 62 9.98 13.92 13.32
CA ASP A 62 11.23 14.44 13.88
C ASP A 62 12.26 13.32 14.11
N ALA A 63 13.42 13.68 14.69
CA ALA A 63 14.49 12.73 14.97
C ALA A 63 14.10 11.69 16.05
N GLU A 64 13.15 12.03 16.92
CA GLU A 64 12.62 11.18 17.98
C GLU A 64 11.46 10.30 17.52
N GLY A 65 10.96 10.50 16.27
CA GLY A 65 9.86 9.74 15.68
C GLY A 65 8.47 10.31 15.97
N ASN A 66 8.36 11.53 16.46
CA ASN A 66 7.07 12.18 16.71
C ASN A 66 6.51 12.80 15.42
N LYS A 67 5.16 12.81 15.30
CA LYS A 67 4.45 13.47 14.20
C LYS A 67 4.64 15.00 14.29
N VAL A 68 5.20 15.61 13.25
CA VAL A 68 5.46 17.06 13.18
C VAL A 68 4.37 17.78 12.37
N LYS A 69 4.08 17.30 11.17
CA LYS A 69 3.08 17.89 10.27
C LYS A 69 2.55 16.85 9.28
N PRO A 70 1.30 17.01 8.79
CA PRO A 70 0.80 16.21 7.68
C PRO A 70 1.72 16.30 6.47
N LEU A 71 1.85 15.21 5.72
CA LEU A 71 2.62 15.13 4.49
C LEU A 71 1.71 14.92 3.28
N GLU A 72 0.95 13.80 3.25
CA GLU A 72 0.12 13.41 2.12
C GLU A 72 -1.01 12.50 2.58
N SER A 73 -2.21 12.70 2.02
CA SER A 73 -3.34 11.81 2.23
C SER A 73 -3.91 11.38 0.89
N GLU A 74 -4.26 10.10 0.78
CA GLU A 74 -4.77 9.49 -0.44
C GLU A 74 -5.99 8.64 -0.14
N SER A 75 -6.92 8.56 -1.10
CA SER A 75 -8.05 7.65 -1.07
C SER A 75 -8.34 7.14 -2.47
N GLY A 76 -8.81 5.91 -2.58
CA GLY A 76 -9.07 5.35 -3.91
C GLY A 76 -9.61 3.93 -3.91
N PHE A 77 -9.71 3.37 -5.12
CA PHE A 77 -10.23 2.04 -5.37
C PHE A 77 -9.24 1.25 -6.23
N TRP A 78 -8.98 0.01 -5.82
CA TRP A 78 -8.10 -0.93 -6.51
C TRP A 78 -8.90 -2.10 -7.00
N ARG A 79 -8.75 -2.48 -8.25
CA ARG A 79 -9.43 -3.64 -8.85
C ARG A 79 -8.52 -4.40 -9.78
N ILE A 80 -8.92 -5.64 -10.06
CA ILE A 80 -8.32 -6.44 -11.13
C ILE A 80 -9.15 -6.26 -12.39
N SER A 81 -8.49 -5.87 -13.47
CA SER A 81 -9.07 -5.87 -14.80
C SER A 81 -8.76 -7.21 -15.45
N ALA A 82 -9.79 -8.01 -15.72
CA ALA A 82 -9.66 -9.16 -16.59
C ALA A 82 -9.70 -8.68 -18.04
N ALA A 83 -8.58 -8.72 -18.74
CA ALA A 83 -8.60 -8.57 -20.19
C ALA A 83 -9.46 -9.69 -20.78
N GLU A 84 -10.62 -9.35 -21.36
CA GLU A 84 -11.49 -10.32 -22.03
C GLU A 84 -10.68 -11.11 -23.06
N GLY A 85 -10.58 -12.40 -22.88
CA GLY A 85 -10.06 -13.35 -23.86
C GLY A 85 -8.59 -13.75 -23.74
N ASP A 86 -7.83 -13.25 -22.79
CA ASP A 86 -6.39 -13.53 -22.70
C ASP A 86 -6.05 -14.49 -21.54
N LYS A 87 -6.26 -15.79 -21.79
CA LYS A 87 -5.78 -16.85 -20.90
C LYS A 87 -4.26 -16.91 -20.98
N GLY A 88 -3.58 -16.11 -20.12
CA GLY A 88 -2.12 -16.17 -19.99
C GLY A 88 -1.41 -14.84 -19.83
N ARG A 89 -2.11 -13.71 -19.85
CA ARG A 89 -1.53 -12.43 -19.43
C ARG A 89 -1.55 -12.28 -17.92
N PRO A 90 -0.56 -11.57 -17.34
CA PRO A 90 -0.61 -11.17 -15.92
C PRO A 90 -1.91 -10.43 -15.64
N SER A 91 -2.49 -10.63 -14.44
CA SER A 91 -3.66 -9.88 -14.01
C SER A 91 -3.31 -8.39 -13.99
N GLN A 92 -4.08 -7.59 -14.72
CA GLN A 92 -3.91 -6.14 -14.74
C GLN A 92 -4.55 -5.53 -13.50
N VAL A 93 -3.90 -4.55 -12.93
CA VAL A 93 -4.39 -3.78 -11.78
C VAL A 93 -4.80 -2.40 -12.28
N GLU A 94 -6.01 -1.98 -11.93
CA GLU A 94 -6.52 -0.64 -12.15
C GLU A 94 -6.70 0.06 -10.82
N VAL A 95 -6.23 1.32 -10.72
CA VAL A 95 -6.42 2.13 -9.52
C VAL A 95 -6.94 3.50 -9.90
N VAL A 96 -7.99 3.95 -9.21
CA VAL A 96 -8.44 5.34 -9.24
C VAL A 96 -8.14 5.95 -7.87
N MET A 97 -7.41 7.06 -7.84
CA MET A 97 -6.91 7.66 -6.61
C MET A 97 -7.13 9.17 -6.60
N VAL A 98 -7.46 9.70 -5.42
CA VAL A 98 -7.49 11.14 -5.15
C VAL A 98 -6.52 11.47 -4.03
N ARG A 99 -5.92 12.66 -4.11
CA ARG A 99 -4.97 13.16 -3.12
C ARG A 99 -5.47 14.47 -2.50
N ASP A 100 -5.06 14.72 -1.27
CA ASP A 100 -5.44 15.94 -0.53
C ASP A 100 -4.88 17.23 -1.14
N ASP A 101 -3.83 17.14 -1.98
CA ASP A 101 -3.27 18.27 -2.74
C ASP A 101 -4.05 18.62 -4.02
N GLY A 102 -5.19 17.95 -4.27
CA GLY A 102 -6.06 18.23 -5.41
C GLY A 102 -5.68 17.52 -6.71
N VAL A 103 -4.89 16.45 -6.62
CA VAL A 103 -4.58 15.55 -7.74
C VAL A 103 -5.54 14.37 -7.77
N VAL A 104 -6.00 14.00 -8.97
CA VAL A 104 -6.79 12.79 -9.25
C VAL A 104 -6.05 11.97 -10.31
N GLU A 105 -5.93 10.68 -10.08
CA GLU A 105 -5.11 9.80 -10.90
C GLU A 105 -5.83 8.52 -11.30
N VAL A 106 -5.58 8.07 -12.52
CA VAL A 106 -5.87 6.71 -12.96
C VAL A 106 -4.53 6.01 -13.18
N TRP A 107 -4.39 4.83 -12.59
CA TRP A 107 -3.19 4.02 -12.66
C TRP A 107 -3.51 2.67 -13.27
N TYR A 108 -2.58 2.17 -14.08
CA TYR A 108 -2.57 0.81 -14.59
C TYR A 108 -1.27 0.11 -14.23
N GLY A 109 -1.35 -1.20 -14.07
CA GLY A 109 -0.17 -1.99 -13.82
C GLY A 109 -0.44 -3.48 -13.83
N GLU A 110 0.56 -4.22 -13.38
CA GLU A 110 0.57 -5.67 -13.46
C GLU A 110 0.96 -6.29 -12.11
N LEU A 111 0.35 -7.44 -11.82
CA LEU A 111 0.79 -8.34 -10.78
C LEU A 111 1.95 -9.18 -11.30
N ALA A 112 3.01 -9.29 -10.52
CA ALA A 112 4.12 -10.17 -10.86
C ALA A 112 3.69 -11.64 -10.80
N ASP A 113 4.15 -12.44 -11.77
CA ASP A 113 3.93 -13.88 -11.73
C ASP A 113 4.60 -14.49 -10.47
N LYS A 114 3.82 -15.27 -9.71
CA LYS A 114 4.29 -16.03 -8.52
C LYS A 114 4.88 -15.22 -7.37
N LYS A 115 4.67 -13.88 -7.35
CA LYS A 115 5.11 -13.02 -6.25
C LYS A 115 4.01 -12.06 -5.85
N PRO A 116 3.79 -11.79 -4.57
CA PRO A 116 2.87 -10.74 -4.12
C PRO A 116 3.51 -9.36 -4.33
N GLN A 117 3.55 -8.93 -5.57
CA GLN A 117 4.19 -7.70 -6.04
C GLN A 117 3.34 -7.06 -7.14
N ILE A 118 3.18 -5.75 -7.09
CA ILE A 118 2.42 -4.95 -8.03
C ILE A 118 3.29 -3.79 -8.51
N ASP A 119 3.37 -3.60 -9.82
CA ASP A 119 3.98 -2.42 -10.45
C ASP A 119 2.87 -1.64 -11.16
N ILE A 120 2.66 -0.38 -10.77
CA ILE A 120 1.65 0.51 -11.38
C ILE A 120 2.29 1.83 -11.83
N ALA A 121 1.74 2.38 -12.91
CA ALA A 121 2.11 3.71 -13.43
C ALA A 121 0.86 4.53 -13.72
N THR A 122 0.94 5.84 -13.56
CA THR A 122 -0.15 6.74 -13.95
C THR A 122 -0.38 6.71 -15.46
N ASP A 123 -1.64 6.54 -15.85
CA ASP A 123 -2.12 6.67 -17.23
C ASP A 123 -2.72 8.06 -17.44
N ALA A 124 -3.53 8.53 -16.49
CA ALA A 124 -4.15 9.85 -16.55
C ALA A 124 -4.00 10.59 -15.23
N VAL A 125 -3.77 11.89 -15.32
CA VAL A 125 -3.67 12.83 -14.20
C VAL A 125 -4.56 14.01 -14.46
N ALA A 126 -5.49 14.29 -13.52
CA ALA A 126 -6.26 15.53 -13.46
C ALA A 126 -5.85 16.32 -12.21
N ARG A 127 -5.82 17.64 -12.31
CA ARG A 127 -5.38 18.52 -11.23
C ARG A 127 -6.31 19.71 -11.05
N THR A 128 -6.54 20.10 -9.79
CA THR A 128 -7.15 21.39 -9.49
C THR A 128 -6.16 22.52 -9.76
N ALA A 129 -6.65 23.73 -9.89
CA ALA A 129 -5.83 24.90 -10.10
C ALA A 129 -4.86 25.20 -8.93
N ALA A 130 -5.19 24.72 -7.73
CA ALA A 130 -4.37 24.89 -6.52
C ALA A 130 -3.32 23.82 -6.31
N SER A 131 -3.37 22.70 -7.08
CA SER A 131 -2.39 21.62 -6.94
C SER A 131 -1.01 22.04 -7.40
N GLY A 132 0.04 21.48 -6.77
CA GLY A 132 1.42 21.63 -7.20
C GLY A 132 1.71 20.98 -8.56
N PRO A 133 2.92 21.20 -9.10
CA PRO A 133 3.33 20.61 -10.37
C PRO A 133 3.49 19.07 -10.22
N TYR A 134 2.64 18.32 -10.92
CA TYR A 134 2.69 16.87 -10.98
C TYR A 134 2.30 16.39 -12.38
N SER A 135 3.07 15.47 -12.95
CA SER A 135 2.84 14.94 -14.31
C SER A 135 2.56 13.44 -14.32
N GLY A 136 2.85 12.76 -13.24
CA GLY A 136 2.64 11.32 -13.12
C GLY A 136 3.67 10.66 -12.21
N GLY A 137 3.53 9.35 -12.03
CA GLY A 137 4.40 8.56 -11.19
C GLY A 137 4.37 7.08 -11.51
N LYS A 138 5.19 6.34 -10.77
CA LYS A 138 5.18 4.88 -10.68
C LYS A 138 5.20 4.46 -9.24
N ARG A 139 4.61 3.32 -8.92
CA ARG A 139 4.72 2.69 -7.61
C ARG A 139 4.92 1.19 -7.73
N LEU A 140 5.85 0.69 -6.95
CA LEU A 140 6.09 -0.72 -6.78
C LEU A 140 5.72 -1.11 -5.35
N TYR A 141 4.78 -2.04 -5.20
CA TYR A 141 4.40 -2.64 -3.93
C TYR A 141 4.87 -4.08 -3.86
N GLY A 142 5.32 -4.52 -2.71
CA GLY A 142 5.73 -5.90 -2.47
C GLY A 142 5.45 -6.35 -1.05
N TYR A 143 5.00 -7.59 -0.88
CA TYR A 143 4.83 -8.23 0.43
C TYR A 143 6.07 -9.08 0.72
N VAL A 144 6.93 -8.59 1.62
CA VAL A 144 8.24 -9.16 1.91
C VAL A 144 8.37 -9.45 3.40
N LYS A 145 8.54 -10.72 3.78
CA LYS A 145 8.68 -11.16 5.19
C LYS A 145 7.56 -10.64 6.10
N SER A 146 6.32 -10.68 5.60
CA SER A 146 5.12 -10.21 6.28
C SER A 146 4.96 -8.69 6.40
N ASP A 147 5.84 -7.91 5.81
CA ASP A 147 5.73 -6.45 5.74
C ASP A 147 5.28 -6.02 4.33
N LEU A 148 4.47 -4.98 4.25
CA LEU A 148 4.14 -4.29 3.01
C LEU A 148 5.21 -3.24 2.75
N MET A 149 5.96 -3.42 1.68
CA MET A 149 6.99 -2.48 1.24
C MET A 149 6.56 -1.79 -0.04
N TRP A 150 6.83 -0.51 -0.16
CA TRP A 150 6.59 0.18 -1.42
C TRP A 150 7.65 1.25 -1.70
N VAL A 151 7.82 1.53 -2.99
CA VAL A 151 8.60 2.65 -3.48
C VAL A 151 7.80 3.40 -4.53
N GLY A 152 7.81 4.74 -4.44
CA GLY A 152 7.16 5.63 -5.39
C GLY A 152 8.17 6.47 -6.15
N GLU A 153 7.91 6.62 -7.45
CA GLU A 153 8.60 7.56 -8.32
C GLU A 153 7.62 8.66 -8.74
N LYS A 154 8.12 9.87 -8.84
CA LYS A 154 7.35 11.07 -9.17
C LYS A 154 8.00 11.82 -10.33
N GLN A 155 7.15 12.34 -11.20
CA GLN A 155 7.53 13.25 -12.28
C GLN A 155 6.78 14.57 -12.16
N THR A 156 7.47 15.67 -12.47
CA THR A 156 6.86 16.99 -12.66
C THR A 156 7.26 17.53 -14.04
N PRO A 157 6.70 18.65 -14.52
CA PRO A 157 7.15 19.25 -15.78
C PRO A 157 8.65 19.59 -15.83
N GLU A 158 9.26 19.84 -14.66
CA GLU A 158 10.66 20.26 -14.54
C GLU A 158 11.60 19.14 -14.10
N VAL A 159 11.07 18.08 -13.49
CA VAL A 159 11.86 16.99 -12.92
C VAL A 159 11.43 15.66 -13.57
N PRO A 160 12.35 14.94 -14.25
CA PRO A 160 12.03 13.63 -14.81
C PRO A 160 11.66 12.61 -13.73
N LEU A 161 11.00 11.53 -14.15
CA LEU A 161 10.59 10.44 -13.26
C LEU A 161 11.77 9.93 -12.42
N ARG A 162 11.62 9.96 -11.11
CA ARG A 162 12.62 9.50 -10.14
C ARG A 162 12.01 9.15 -8.80
N PRO A 163 12.67 8.30 -8.00
CA PRO A 163 12.22 7.97 -6.65
C PRO A 163 12.01 9.23 -5.81
N TYR A 164 10.91 9.27 -5.04
CA TYR A 164 10.60 10.35 -4.13
C TYR A 164 10.19 9.89 -2.73
N MET A 165 9.61 8.69 -2.62
CA MET A 165 9.20 8.11 -1.34
C MET A 165 9.41 6.60 -1.34
N SER A 166 9.70 6.05 -0.17
CA SER A 166 9.64 4.60 0.08
C SER A 166 9.31 4.34 1.53
N ALA A 167 8.55 3.27 1.81
CA ALA A 167 8.21 2.88 3.17
C ALA A 167 8.20 1.36 3.35
N GLN A 168 8.36 0.97 4.62
CA GLN A 168 8.14 -0.38 5.12
C GLN A 168 7.05 -0.32 6.19
N LEU A 169 5.96 -1.02 5.96
CA LEU A 169 4.79 -1.01 6.79
C LEU A 169 4.55 -2.41 7.37
N LYS A 170 4.26 -2.46 8.66
CA LYS A 170 3.87 -3.67 9.37
C LYS A 170 2.36 -3.75 9.48
N LYS A 171 1.83 -4.96 9.38
CA LYS A 171 0.40 -5.16 9.57
C LYS A 171 0.01 -4.83 11.01
N VAL A 172 -1.01 -3.99 11.15
CA VAL A 172 -1.62 -3.70 12.45
C VAL A 172 -2.63 -4.81 12.72
N VAL A 173 -2.42 -5.53 13.81
CA VAL A 173 -3.32 -6.61 14.23
C VAL A 173 -4.32 -6.03 15.22
N SER A 174 -5.60 -6.15 14.95
CA SER A 174 -6.64 -5.69 15.87
C SER A 174 -6.67 -6.53 17.16
N PRO A 175 -7.19 -6.00 18.29
CA PRO A 175 -7.35 -6.78 19.52
C PRO A 175 -8.18 -8.05 19.32
N ASP A 176 -9.17 -8.01 18.42
CA ASP A 176 -10.03 -9.17 18.12
C ASP A 176 -9.26 -10.25 17.34
N GLU A 177 -8.44 -9.86 16.35
CA GLU A 177 -7.55 -10.78 15.64
C GLU A 177 -6.50 -11.40 16.58
N VAL A 178 -5.95 -10.62 17.51
CA VAL A 178 -5.05 -11.15 18.57
C VAL A 178 -5.77 -12.19 19.43
N ALA A 179 -7.00 -11.90 19.83
CA ALA A 179 -7.80 -12.84 20.64
C ALA A 179 -8.16 -14.12 19.86
N GLU A 180 -8.40 -14.02 18.56
CA GLU A 180 -8.64 -15.18 17.70
C GLU A 180 -7.37 -16.00 17.48
N MET A 181 -6.24 -15.36 17.23
CA MET A 181 -4.94 -16.01 17.14
C MET A 181 -4.59 -16.76 18.44
N ALA A 182 -4.85 -16.13 19.59
CA ALA A 182 -4.61 -16.75 20.90
C ALA A 182 -5.50 -18.00 21.15
N ARG A 183 -6.75 -17.99 20.67
CA ARG A 183 -7.65 -19.14 20.75
C ARG A 183 -7.25 -20.31 19.86
N ASN A 184 -6.54 -20.02 18.76
CA ASN A 184 -6.09 -20.99 17.76
C ASN A 184 -4.64 -21.47 17.99
N LEU A 185 -3.97 -20.99 19.04
CA LEU A 185 -2.67 -21.55 19.44
C LEU A 185 -2.89 -22.99 19.90
N PRO A 186 -2.10 -23.96 19.39
CA PRO A 186 -2.12 -25.33 19.93
C PRO A 186 -1.75 -25.28 21.41
N ASP A 187 -2.43 -26.09 22.24
CA ASP A 187 -2.09 -26.26 23.65
C ASP A 187 -0.60 -26.57 23.75
N MET A 188 0.15 -25.63 24.34
CA MET A 188 1.57 -25.88 24.61
C MET A 188 1.67 -26.96 25.68
N PRO A 189 2.47 -28.02 25.46
CA PRO A 189 2.69 -29.01 26.50
C PRO A 189 3.31 -28.34 27.74
N ASP A 190 2.89 -28.77 28.92
CA ASP A 190 3.15 -28.17 30.24
C ASP A 190 4.65 -28.14 30.66
N ASP A 191 5.54 -28.65 29.81
CA ASP A 191 7.00 -28.79 30.01
C ASP A 191 7.85 -27.79 29.20
N GLY A 192 7.28 -26.72 28.65
CA GLY A 192 7.88 -25.80 27.69
C GLY A 192 8.56 -24.53 28.24
N ILE A 193 8.93 -24.42 29.53
CA ILE A 193 9.74 -23.28 30.02
C ILE A 193 11.21 -23.71 30.17
N ALA A 194 11.89 -23.93 29.07
CA ALA A 194 13.35 -24.19 29.07
C ALA A 194 14.11 -23.57 27.90
N PHE A 195 13.78 -22.35 27.48
CA PHE A 195 14.57 -21.63 26.48
C PHE A 195 14.89 -20.19 26.84
N PHE A 196 15.35 -19.94 28.09
CA PHE A 196 16.16 -18.75 28.41
C PHE A 196 17.14 -19.12 29.53
N LYS A 197 18.26 -19.68 29.14
CA LYS A 197 19.53 -19.59 29.88
C LYS A 197 20.63 -19.29 28.90
#